data_07cb9d561392ecbcaea2e30f11a80076
#
_entry.id   07cb9d561392ecbcaea2e30f11a80076
#
_cell.length_a   1.000
_cell.length_b   1.000
_cell.length_c   1.000
_cell.angle_alpha   90.00
_cell.angle_beta   90.00
_cell.angle_gamma   90.00
#
_symmetry.space_group_name_H-M   'P 1'
#
loop_
_entity.id
_entity.type
_entity.pdbx_description
1 polymer ?
#
loop_
_entity_poly.entity_id
_entity_poly.type
_entity_poly.pdbx_seq_one_letter_code
_entity_poly.pdbx_strand_id
1 'polypeptide(L)'
;MRHETKQNVNRVLPFLLGILAVTAGYLPYLVLRENCVIPVSDQLDGEIVTYYLGAKHLFDGRSVFPEVMCGVSRNALIPPSFLTVLFYAVLPPFPAFLFNQYCVLLAAFTGMYLLQKELGIDVKIAFCVAVFFAYLPFYSVYGLSVAGLPLLVYAVIRLCRGRKKLPCYALIALYCFSSSLVLIGYAVLGALVLAAVFAIAKRKYRKELLTAFFLSLACYVLQNMSLLLQVFAGNGEPSHKEEIVLQGVRFLDGLKGILWEGNAYAPTCQKYLVIPIAAVLLFGGIFYKRCSTQSRNLLKLTGLLAGLILLIGLFYASANCNAVVQIRNQIGGLVKYFQADRIYWFYPLLWYLALGCALQIIYAELPRVCAWCAGIAVLGCVGIAVLLGSNFKLNVHQMFKPETLKMVSWEQYFDEALYAEIMEYIEEETGMTQSEYRVASLGIQPAVAVMNGFYTIDMYSNNYSLAYKHAFRRIIERELDRSALNILYFDDWGNRCYLCSAEYGFASYFGKQYGIVYHSLELNTEAMAEMNCKYILSAGEIQTAEEMNLCLERIFEEEDSYYRVYLYRIE
;
A
#
# COMPACT_ATOMS: atom_id res chain seq x y z
N MET A 1 9.44 -1.48 47.65
CA MET A 1 8.77 -2.56 46.90
C MET A 1 7.34 -2.24 46.47
N ARG A 2 6.34 -2.01 47.35
CA ARG A 2 4.95 -1.71 46.91
C ARG A 2 4.81 -0.43 46.07
N HIS A 3 5.60 0.63 46.34
CA HIS A 3 5.56 1.89 45.57
C HIS A 3 6.20 1.74 44.17
N GLU A 4 7.30 1.01 44.06
CA GLU A 4 7.96 0.73 42.78
C GLU A 4 7.13 -0.20 41.87
N THR A 5 6.47 -1.21 42.51
CA THR A 5 5.55 -2.11 41.79
C THR A 5 4.34 -1.35 41.24
N LYS A 6 3.73 -0.43 41.99
CA LYS A 6 2.64 0.45 41.53
C LYS A 6 3.08 1.38 40.40
N GLN A 7 4.28 1.99 40.49
CA GLN A 7 4.81 2.84 39.43
C GLN A 7 5.10 2.06 38.13
N ASN A 8 5.62 0.84 38.23
CA ASN A 8 5.88 -0.01 37.08
C ASN A 8 4.56 -0.51 36.44
N VAL A 9 3.56 -0.89 37.23
CA VAL A 9 2.23 -1.29 36.71
C VAL A 9 1.57 -0.13 35.98
N ASN A 10 1.59 1.08 36.53
CA ASN A 10 1.01 2.26 35.87
C ASN A 10 1.72 2.67 34.57
N ARG A 11 2.94 2.22 34.32
CA ARG A 11 3.68 2.48 33.06
C ARG A 11 3.44 1.40 32.00
N VAL A 12 3.24 0.16 32.41
CA VAL A 12 3.09 -0.99 31.49
C VAL A 12 1.62 -1.19 31.10
N LEU A 13 0.69 -0.98 32.02
CA LEU A 13 -0.74 -1.20 31.80
C LEU A 13 -1.30 -0.48 30.56
N PRO A 14 -1.05 0.83 30.32
CA PRO A 14 -1.56 1.50 29.12
C PRO A 14 -1.00 0.92 27.80
N PHE A 15 0.24 0.43 27.81
CA PHE A 15 0.81 -0.24 26.65
C PHE A 15 0.10 -1.57 26.37
N LEU A 16 -0.12 -2.40 27.40
CA LEU A 16 -0.85 -3.66 27.29
C LEU A 16 -2.31 -3.45 26.86
N LEU A 17 -2.97 -2.45 27.42
CA LEU A 17 -4.33 -2.06 27.00
C LEU A 17 -4.36 -1.61 25.52
N GLY A 18 -3.32 -0.94 25.06
CA GLY A 18 -3.22 -0.56 23.65
C GLY A 18 -3.03 -1.76 22.72
N ILE A 19 -2.18 -2.71 23.10
CA ILE A 19 -2.07 -3.98 22.36
C ILE A 19 -3.43 -4.68 22.34
N LEU A 20 -4.12 -4.76 23.48
CA LEU A 20 -5.44 -5.35 23.56
C LEU A 20 -6.46 -4.63 22.66
N ALA A 21 -6.44 -3.28 22.63
CA ALA A 21 -7.31 -2.49 21.76
C ALA A 21 -7.05 -2.79 20.28
N VAL A 22 -5.79 -2.85 19.87
CA VAL A 22 -5.41 -3.22 18.48
C VAL A 22 -5.85 -4.66 18.16
N THR A 23 -5.62 -5.60 19.07
CA THR A 23 -6.05 -7.00 18.91
C THR A 23 -7.58 -7.11 18.85
N ALA A 24 -8.31 -6.35 19.67
CA ALA A 24 -9.77 -6.30 19.60
C ALA A 24 -10.27 -5.76 18.24
N GLY A 25 -9.59 -4.76 17.68
CA GLY A 25 -9.88 -4.27 16.33
C GLY A 25 -9.60 -5.29 15.22
N TYR A 26 -8.83 -6.32 15.52
CA TYR A 26 -8.51 -7.39 14.59
C TYR A 26 -9.48 -8.60 14.69
N LEU A 27 -10.27 -8.70 15.78
CA LEU A 27 -11.21 -9.80 15.98
C LEU A 27 -12.17 -10.06 14.83
N PRO A 28 -12.75 -9.05 14.13
CA PRO A 28 -13.64 -9.31 13.00
C PRO A 28 -13.02 -10.17 11.91
N TYR A 29 -11.73 -9.99 11.62
CA TYR A 29 -11.02 -10.82 10.63
C TYR A 29 -10.91 -12.28 11.07
N LEU A 30 -10.67 -12.52 12.38
CA LEU A 30 -10.57 -13.88 12.92
C LEU A 30 -11.93 -14.60 12.94
N VAL A 31 -13.02 -13.85 13.14
CA VAL A 31 -14.39 -14.39 13.15
C VAL A 31 -14.87 -14.67 11.74
N LEU A 32 -14.70 -13.72 10.82
CA LEU A 32 -15.14 -13.83 9.43
C LEU A 32 -14.26 -14.78 8.61
N ARG A 33 -12.99 -14.96 8.99
CA ARG A 33 -12.01 -15.72 8.20
C ARG A 33 -11.97 -15.18 6.76
N GLU A 34 -12.05 -16.02 5.75
CA GLU A 34 -12.03 -15.65 4.33
C GLU A 34 -13.26 -14.87 3.87
N ASN A 35 -14.33 -14.86 4.66
CA ASN A 35 -15.48 -13.98 4.46
C ASN A 35 -15.21 -12.53 4.89
N CYS A 36 -14.01 -12.20 5.37
CA CYS A 36 -13.66 -10.82 5.66
C CYS A 36 -13.50 -9.99 4.38
N VAL A 37 -13.82 -8.69 4.50
CA VAL A 37 -13.66 -7.73 3.40
C VAL A 37 -12.29 -7.07 3.50
N ILE A 38 -11.52 -7.21 2.43
CA ILE A 38 -10.29 -6.49 2.19
C ILE A 38 -10.53 -5.59 0.98
N PRO A 39 -10.36 -4.26 1.10
CA PRO A 39 -10.57 -3.39 -0.04
C PRO A 39 -9.72 -3.81 -1.22
N VAL A 40 -10.38 -4.16 -2.32
CA VAL A 40 -9.71 -4.45 -3.59
C VAL A 40 -9.07 -3.17 -4.09
N SER A 41 -7.81 -3.20 -4.32
CA SER A 41 -7.01 -2.15 -4.91
C SER A 41 -5.71 -2.81 -5.35
N ASP A 42 -4.63 -2.09 -5.47
CA ASP A 42 -3.31 -2.68 -5.73
C ASP A 42 -2.98 -3.84 -4.76
N GLN A 43 -3.62 -3.91 -3.58
CA GLN A 43 -3.38 -4.97 -2.59
C GLN A 43 -3.69 -6.37 -3.12
N LEU A 44 -4.90 -6.56 -3.66
CA LEU A 44 -5.36 -7.86 -4.16
C LEU A 44 -5.11 -8.02 -5.66
N ASP A 45 -5.06 -6.90 -6.38
CA ASP A 45 -4.86 -6.89 -7.83
C ASP A 45 -3.41 -7.19 -8.26
N GLY A 46 -2.41 -6.88 -7.44
CA GLY A 46 -1.01 -7.04 -7.86
C GLY A 46 -0.06 -7.40 -6.74
N GLU A 47 -0.10 -6.67 -5.64
CA GLU A 47 0.92 -6.78 -4.59
C GLU A 47 0.94 -8.15 -3.91
N ILE A 48 -0.24 -8.76 -3.67
CA ILE A 48 -0.34 -10.07 -3.05
C ILE A 48 0.30 -11.16 -3.91
N VAL A 49 0.12 -11.07 -5.23
CA VAL A 49 0.73 -11.99 -6.21
C VAL A 49 2.25 -11.95 -6.09
N THR A 50 2.82 -10.75 -5.91
CA THR A 50 4.27 -10.59 -5.73
C THR A 50 4.79 -11.34 -4.51
N TYR A 51 4.06 -11.32 -3.39
CA TYR A 51 4.43 -12.07 -2.18
C TYR A 51 4.26 -13.57 -2.37
N TYR A 52 3.15 -13.99 -2.97
CA TYR A 52 2.86 -15.38 -3.26
C TYR A 52 3.93 -16.01 -4.17
N LEU A 53 4.21 -15.39 -5.32
CA LEU A 53 5.23 -15.87 -6.24
C LEU A 53 6.64 -15.71 -5.66
N GLY A 54 6.91 -14.63 -4.92
CA GLY A 54 8.17 -14.42 -4.23
C GLY A 54 8.47 -15.52 -3.21
N ALA A 55 7.46 -16.04 -2.52
CA ALA A 55 7.57 -17.16 -1.58
C ALA A 55 7.70 -18.49 -2.32
N LYS A 56 6.87 -18.74 -3.35
CA LYS A 56 6.91 -19.95 -4.18
C LYS A 56 8.29 -20.18 -4.81
N HIS A 57 8.93 -19.09 -5.25
CA HIS A 57 10.25 -19.10 -5.92
C HIS A 57 11.40 -18.61 -5.02
N LEU A 58 11.26 -18.70 -3.69
CA LEU A 58 12.24 -18.13 -2.77
C LEU A 58 13.63 -18.78 -2.89
N PHE A 59 13.67 -20.07 -3.16
CA PHE A 59 14.89 -20.88 -3.16
C PHE A 59 15.30 -21.45 -4.53
N ASP A 60 14.51 -21.22 -5.59
CA ASP A 60 14.80 -21.83 -6.89
C ASP A 60 15.78 -21.01 -7.76
N GLY A 61 16.20 -19.83 -7.29
CA GLY A 61 17.17 -18.99 -7.99
C GLY A 61 16.71 -18.41 -9.33
N ARG A 62 15.45 -18.58 -9.70
CA ARG A 62 14.92 -18.06 -10.97
C ARG A 62 14.91 -16.54 -10.99
N SER A 63 15.24 -15.96 -12.11
CA SER A 63 15.18 -14.51 -12.35
C SER A 63 13.83 -14.04 -12.86
N VAL A 64 12.93 -14.97 -13.21
CA VAL A 64 11.59 -14.71 -13.76
C VAL A 64 10.51 -15.45 -12.99
N PHE A 65 9.30 -14.95 -13.05
CA PHE A 65 8.07 -15.62 -12.64
C PHE A 65 7.38 -16.17 -13.89
N PRO A 66 7.42 -17.49 -14.12
CA PRO A 66 6.87 -18.07 -15.34
C PRO A 66 5.34 -18.02 -15.40
N GLU A 67 4.68 -17.85 -14.25
CA GLU A 67 3.23 -17.85 -14.10
C GLU A 67 2.56 -16.60 -14.65
N VAL A 68 3.26 -15.49 -14.77
CA VAL A 68 2.68 -14.20 -15.15
C VAL A 68 3.31 -13.64 -16.41
N MET A 69 2.49 -13.06 -17.30
CA MET A 69 2.93 -12.31 -18.48
C MET A 69 3.97 -13.09 -19.31
N CYS A 70 3.70 -14.36 -19.58
CA CYS A 70 4.59 -15.25 -20.34
C CYS A 70 6.00 -15.44 -19.74
N GLY A 71 6.18 -15.16 -18.46
CA GLY A 71 7.48 -15.24 -17.79
C GLY A 71 8.15 -13.88 -17.64
N VAL A 72 7.59 -13.06 -16.75
CA VAL A 72 8.10 -11.71 -16.48
C VAL A 72 9.26 -11.74 -15.47
N SER A 73 10.19 -10.78 -15.60
CA SER A 73 11.26 -10.60 -14.60
C SER A 73 10.69 -10.41 -13.21
N ARG A 74 11.33 -10.99 -12.19
CA ARG A 74 10.96 -10.75 -10.77
C ARG A 74 10.93 -9.27 -10.40
N ASN A 75 11.76 -8.44 -11.04
CA ASN A 75 11.81 -6.99 -10.82
C ASN A 75 10.73 -6.21 -11.59
N ALA A 76 9.91 -6.88 -12.39
CA ALA A 76 8.76 -6.27 -13.07
C ALA A 76 7.59 -6.03 -12.13
N LEU A 77 7.48 -6.86 -11.09
CA LEU A 77 6.56 -6.64 -9.98
C LEU A 77 7.22 -5.73 -8.94
N ILE A 78 6.45 -5.14 -8.03
CA ILE A 78 7.02 -4.34 -6.95
C ILE A 78 7.91 -5.23 -6.07
N PRO A 79 9.18 -4.86 -5.81
CA PRO A 79 10.04 -5.67 -4.96
C PRO A 79 9.41 -5.84 -3.57
N PRO A 80 9.10 -7.08 -3.18
CA PRO A 80 8.41 -7.36 -1.93
C PRO A 80 9.32 -7.08 -0.73
N SER A 81 8.73 -6.74 0.42
CA SER A 81 9.50 -6.72 1.66
C SER A 81 9.88 -8.16 2.05
N PHE A 82 11.16 -8.37 2.35
CA PHE A 82 11.70 -9.71 2.60
C PHE A 82 10.99 -10.46 3.73
N LEU A 83 10.71 -9.76 4.84
CA LEU A 83 10.02 -10.41 5.97
C LEU A 83 8.59 -10.82 5.65
N THR A 84 7.89 -10.07 4.80
CA THR A 84 6.54 -10.47 4.37
C THR A 84 6.59 -11.70 3.47
N VAL A 85 7.58 -11.80 2.57
CA VAL A 85 7.77 -13.02 1.75
C VAL A 85 7.94 -14.26 2.62
N LEU A 86 8.66 -14.16 3.76
CA LEU A 86 8.82 -15.28 4.67
C LEU A 86 7.49 -15.74 5.30
N PHE A 87 6.53 -14.82 5.51
CA PHE A 87 5.20 -15.21 6.00
C PHE A 87 4.47 -16.07 4.97
N TYR A 88 4.51 -15.69 3.70
CA TYR A 88 3.92 -16.46 2.60
C TYR A 88 4.68 -17.77 2.29
N ALA A 89 5.95 -17.87 2.68
CA ALA A 89 6.70 -19.12 2.55
C ALA A 89 6.33 -20.18 3.62
N VAL A 90 5.72 -19.75 4.73
CA VAL A 90 5.38 -20.63 5.87
C VAL A 90 3.87 -20.81 6.04
N LEU A 91 3.07 -19.82 5.65
CA LEU A 91 1.62 -19.81 5.81
C LEU A 91 0.92 -19.78 4.44
N PRO A 92 -0.28 -20.36 4.31
CA PRO A 92 -1.13 -20.15 3.14
C PRO A 92 -1.41 -18.65 2.90
N PRO A 93 -1.79 -18.23 1.68
CA PRO A 93 -1.90 -16.82 1.31
C PRO A 93 -2.77 -15.97 2.25
N PHE A 94 -3.98 -16.43 2.57
CA PHE A 94 -4.89 -15.70 3.45
C PHE A 94 -4.35 -15.53 4.89
N PRO A 95 -3.95 -16.59 5.63
CA PRO A 95 -3.29 -16.47 6.92
C PRO A 95 -2.03 -15.61 6.89
N ALA A 96 -1.21 -15.69 5.82
CA ALA A 96 -0.01 -14.87 5.66
C ALA A 96 -0.35 -13.38 5.54
N PHE A 97 -1.36 -13.05 4.72
CA PHE A 97 -1.87 -11.68 4.59
C PHE A 97 -2.36 -11.13 5.93
N LEU A 98 -3.19 -11.90 6.65
CA LEU A 98 -3.72 -11.48 7.95
C LEU A 98 -2.61 -11.33 8.99
N PHE A 99 -1.67 -12.25 9.06
CA PHE A 99 -0.54 -12.16 10.00
C PHE A 99 0.32 -10.92 9.73
N ASN A 100 0.64 -10.64 8.47
CA ASN A 100 1.34 -9.42 8.07
C ASN A 100 0.55 -8.17 8.51
N GLN A 101 -0.75 -8.12 8.25
CA GLN A 101 -1.60 -7.00 8.66
C GLN A 101 -1.56 -6.78 10.17
N TYR A 102 -1.66 -7.84 10.97
CA TYR A 102 -1.58 -7.75 12.42
C TYR A 102 -0.22 -7.22 12.90
N CYS A 103 0.88 -7.70 12.31
CA CYS A 103 2.23 -7.20 12.60
C CYS A 103 2.37 -5.70 12.28
N VAL A 104 1.80 -5.24 11.15
CA VAL A 104 1.80 -3.83 10.75
C VAL A 104 1.04 -2.97 11.77
N LEU A 105 -0.16 -3.40 12.20
CA LEU A 105 -0.96 -2.68 13.20
C LEU A 105 -0.25 -2.59 14.56
N LEU A 106 0.35 -3.71 15.01
CA LEU A 106 1.13 -3.74 16.25
C LEU A 106 2.36 -2.82 16.19
N ALA A 107 3.07 -2.80 15.06
CA ALA A 107 4.22 -1.93 14.86
C ALA A 107 3.80 -0.45 14.82
N ALA A 108 2.68 -0.13 14.17
CA ALA A 108 2.10 1.21 14.14
C ALA A 108 1.79 1.73 15.57
N PHE A 109 1.03 0.94 16.33
CA PHE A 109 0.72 1.28 17.73
C PHE A 109 1.98 1.44 18.57
N THR A 110 2.83 0.41 18.57
CA THR A 110 4.05 0.38 19.41
C THR A 110 4.97 1.53 19.07
N GLY A 111 5.20 1.77 17.79
CA GLY A 111 6.07 2.84 17.30
C GLY A 111 5.56 4.22 17.72
N MET A 112 4.29 4.52 17.47
CA MET A 112 3.70 5.82 17.81
C MET A 112 3.64 6.04 19.33
N TYR A 113 3.24 5.02 20.10
CA TYR A 113 3.21 5.10 21.56
C TYR A 113 4.60 5.37 22.15
N LEU A 114 5.60 4.57 21.77
CA LEU A 114 6.96 4.71 22.29
C LEU A 114 7.59 6.04 21.88
N LEU A 115 7.36 6.49 20.64
CA LEU A 115 7.89 7.76 20.15
C LEU A 115 7.30 8.94 20.91
N GLN A 116 6.00 8.97 21.14
CA GLN A 116 5.36 10.05 21.92
C GLN A 116 5.84 10.05 23.38
N LYS A 117 5.97 8.88 23.99
CA LYS A 117 6.56 8.74 25.34
C LYS A 117 7.99 9.27 25.40
N GLU A 118 8.82 8.99 24.39
CA GLU A 118 10.20 9.48 24.30
C GLU A 118 10.26 11.01 24.14
N LEU A 119 9.22 11.64 23.59
CA LEU A 119 9.07 13.10 23.48
C LEU A 119 8.49 13.74 24.78
N GLY A 120 8.15 12.94 25.79
CA GLY A 120 7.63 13.43 27.07
C GLY A 120 6.13 13.74 27.06
N ILE A 121 5.37 13.15 26.14
CA ILE A 121 3.91 13.24 26.07
C ILE A 121 3.30 12.32 27.14
N ASP A 122 2.22 12.78 27.77
CA ASP A 122 1.49 12.02 28.79
C ASP A 122 1.05 10.64 28.27
N VAL A 123 1.06 9.66 29.17
CA VAL A 123 0.76 8.26 28.85
C VAL A 123 -0.62 8.09 28.22
N LYS A 124 -1.63 8.82 28.73
CA LYS A 124 -3.01 8.68 28.24
C LYS A 124 -3.17 9.28 26.85
N ILE A 125 -2.54 10.43 26.61
CA ILE A 125 -2.51 11.07 25.29
C ILE A 125 -1.77 10.17 24.30
N ALA A 126 -0.58 9.69 24.67
CA ALA A 126 0.21 8.78 23.84
C ALA A 126 -0.56 7.50 23.50
N PHE A 127 -1.31 6.93 24.45
CA PHE A 127 -2.18 5.78 24.23
C PHE A 127 -3.27 6.07 23.19
N CYS A 128 -4.08 7.12 23.39
CA CYS A 128 -5.18 7.45 22.48
C CYS A 128 -4.68 7.71 21.06
N VAL A 129 -3.65 8.55 20.93
CA VAL A 129 -3.10 8.90 19.61
C VAL A 129 -2.47 7.69 18.92
N ALA A 130 -1.79 6.81 19.66
CA ALA A 130 -1.22 5.60 19.09
C ALA A 130 -2.28 4.57 18.65
N VAL A 131 -3.38 4.44 19.40
CA VAL A 131 -4.52 3.61 18.99
C VAL A 131 -5.14 4.18 17.72
N PHE A 132 -5.42 5.47 17.65
CA PHE A 132 -5.97 6.09 16.43
C PHE A 132 -5.04 5.92 15.23
N PHE A 133 -3.72 6.10 15.44
CA PHE A 133 -2.75 5.87 14.39
C PHE A 133 -2.76 4.42 13.88
N ALA A 134 -2.85 3.44 14.78
CA ALA A 134 -2.91 2.03 14.40
C ALA A 134 -4.20 1.64 13.65
N TYR A 135 -5.32 2.33 13.92
CA TYR A 135 -6.60 2.08 13.24
C TYR A 135 -6.72 2.75 11.87
N LEU A 136 -5.72 3.54 11.43
CA LEU A 136 -5.70 4.05 10.06
C LEU A 136 -5.68 2.89 9.06
N PRO A 137 -6.36 3.03 7.91
CA PRO A 137 -6.46 1.97 6.91
C PRO A 137 -5.16 1.83 6.10
N PHE A 138 -4.07 1.47 6.78
CA PHE A 138 -2.80 1.19 6.10
C PHE A 138 -2.92 -0.01 5.17
N TYR A 139 -2.34 0.10 3.99
CA TYR A 139 -2.16 -1.04 3.10
C TYR A 139 -1.03 -1.93 3.65
N SER A 140 -1.40 -3.08 4.23
CA SER A 140 -0.45 -4.01 4.85
C SER A 140 0.54 -4.63 3.86
N VAL A 141 0.18 -4.70 2.60
CA VAL A 141 1.08 -5.13 1.50
C VAL A 141 2.32 -4.24 1.36
N TYR A 142 2.28 -2.99 1.82
CA TYR A 142 3.47 -2.15 1.86
C TYR A 142 4.28 -2.31 3.17
N GLY A 143 3.95 -3.29 3.98
CA GLY A 143 4.62 -3.62 5.23
C GLY A 143 4.69 -2.42 6.18
N LEU A 144 5.88 -2.17 6.71
CA LEU A 144 6.12 -1.06 7.64
C LEU A 144 6.41 0.29 6.95
N SER A 145 6.31 0.39 5.63
CA SER A 145 6.69 1.58 4.85
C SER A 145 6.14 2.89 5.40
N VAL A 146 4.85 2.91 5.77
CA VAL A 146 4.20 4.09 6.40
C VAL A 146 3.98 3.85 7.90
N ALA A 147 3.35 2.74 8.24
CA ALA A 147 2.92 2.41 9.59
C ALA A 147 4.10 2.27 10.57
N GLY A 148 5.26 1.84 10.10
CA GLY A 148 6.48 1.65 10.89
C GLY A 148 7.36 2.89 11.06
N LEU A 149 7.08 4.00 10.37
CA LEU A 149 7.89 5.22 10.49
C LEU A 149 8.07 5.72 11.93
N PRO A 150 7.01 5.73 12.79
CA PRO A 150 7.20 6.12 14.18
C PRO A 150 8.19 5.23 14.93
N LEU A 151 8.20 3.92 14.64
CA LEU A 151 9.12 2.97 15.26
C LEU A 151 10.57 3.21 14.84
N LEU A 152 10.79 3.50 13.56
CA LEU A 152 12.09 3.89 13.02
C LEU A 152 12.61 5.16 13.70
N VAL A 153 11.79 6.22 13.75
CA VAL A 153 12.16 7.50 14.37
C VAL A 153 12.45 7.33 15.85
N TYR A 154 11.64 6.54 16.56
CA TYR A 154 11.91 6.18 17.95
C TYR A 154 13.27 5.50 18.11
N ALA A 155 13.59 4.50 17.27
CA ALA A 155 14.87 3.79 17.33
C ALA A 155 16.07 4.73 17.10
N VAL A 156 15.97 5.64 16.11
CA VAL A 156 17.00 6.63 15.81
C VAL A 156 17.19 7.63 16.97
N ILE A 157 16.13 8.16 17.55
CA ILE A 157 16.19 9.06 18.72
C ILE A 157 16.87 8.35 19.91
N ARG A 158 16.48 7.11 20.18
CA ARG A 158 17.08 6.30 21.26
C ARG A 158 18.56 6.03 21.03
N LEU A 159 18.94 5.74 19.79
CA LEU A 159 20.33 5.56 19.41
C LEU A 159 21.14 6.85 19.66
N CYS A 160 20.63 8.01 19.25
CA CYS A 160 21.24 9.32 19.52
C CYS A 160 21.39 9.61 21.02
N ARG A 161 20.45 9.14 21.86
CA ARG A 161 20.53 9.28 23.33
C ARG A 161 21.46 8.26 23.99
N GLY A 162 22.14 7.41 23.24
CA GLY A 162 23.10 6.42 23.73
C GLY A 162 22.50 5.26 24.54
N ARG A 163 21.17 5.04 24.42
CA ARG A 163 20.47 4.01 25.20
C ARG A 163 20.30 2.72 24.41
N LYS A 164 20.75 1.58 24.99
CA LYS A 164 20.54 0.21 24.45
C LYS A 164 20.72 0.13 22.92
N LYS A 165 21.93 0.32 22.43
CA LYS A 165 22.24 0.42 20.99
C LYS A 165 21.76 -0.77 20.17
N LEU A 166 21.96 -2.01 20.66
CA LEU A 166 21.64 -3.22 19.92
C LEU A 166 20.14 -3.34 19.58
N PRO A 167 19.18 -3.15 20.52
CA PRO A 167 17.75 -3.08 20.15
C PRO A 167 17.42 -1.98 19.15
N CYS A 168 18.10 -0.82 19.20
CA CYS A 168 17.87 0.24 18.22
C CYS A 168 18.29 -0.20 16.81
N TYR A 169 19.45 -0.84 16.67
CA TYR A 169 19.90 -1.39 15.39
C TYR A 169 18.95 -2.48 14.88
N ALA A 170 18.49 -3.37 15.76
CA ALA A 170 17.51 -4.39 15.40
C ALA A 170 16.20 -3.79 14.88
N LEU A 171 15.68 -2.73 15.52
CA LEU A 171 14.47 -2.03 15.07
C LEU A 171 14.66 -1.31 13.73
N ILE A 172 15.83 -0.70 13.49
CA ILE A 172 16.16 -0.07 12.20
C ILE A 172 16.21 -1.14 11.11
N ALA A 173 16.89 -2.26 11.33
CA ALA A 173 16.95 -3.37 10.38
C ALA A 173 15.56 -3.98 10.13
N LEU A 174 14.78 -4.22 11.19
CA LEU A 174 13.40 -4.71 11.10
C LEU A 174 12.57 -3.79 10.19
N TYR A 175 12.64 -2.48 10.40
CA TYR A 175 11.94 -1.52 9.56
C TYR A 175 12.37 -1.63 8.09
N CYS A 176 13.69 -1.65 7.81
CA CYS A 176 14.19 -1.69 6.44
C CYS A 176 13.80 -2.99 5.71
N PHE A 177 13.90 -4.15 6.38
CA PHE A 177 13.51 -5.45 5.79
C PHE A 177 11.98 -5.66 5.70
N SER A 178 11.18 -4.81 6.34
CA SER A 178 9.72 -4.81 6.29
C SER A 178 9.15 -3.63 5.51
N SER A 179 9.96 -2.86 4.79
CA SER A 179 9.53 -1.69 4.03
C SER A 179 10.13 -1.67 2.63
N SER A 180 9.49 -0.95 1.71
CA SER A 180 9.94 -0.88 0.31
C SER A 180 10.94 0.27 0.10
N LEU A 181 12.10 -0.05 -0.50
CA LEU A 181 13.06 0.96 -0.95
C LEU A 181 12.44 1.90 -1.97
N VAL A 182 11.71 1.34 -2.95
CA VAL A 182 11.16 2.08 -4.11
C VAL A 182 10.02 3.01 -3.71
N LEU A 183 9.25 2.65 -2.68
CA LEU A 183 8.08 3.43 -2.25
C LEU A 183 8.45 4.56 -1.30
N ILE A 184 9.24 4.28 -0.26
CA ILE A 184 9.59 5.26 0.80
C ILE A 184 11.05 5.20 1.24
N GLY A 185 11.73 4.06 1.06
CA GLY A 185 13.09 3.86 1.59
C GLY A 185 14.09 4.90 1.10
N TYR A 186 14.00 5.33 -0.15
CA TYR A 186 14.84 6.41 -0.68
C TYR A 186 14.63 7.73 0.08
N ALA A 187 13.39 8.05 0.46
CA ALA A 187 13.08 9.26 1.22
C ALA A 187 13.54 9.14 2.68
N VAL A 188 13.45 7.93 3.27
CA VAL A 188 14.02 7.63 4.59
C VAL A 188 15.54 7.80 4.58
N LEU A 189 16.23 7.26 3.58
CA LEU A 189 17.67 7.45 3.43
C LEU A 189 18.02 8.93 3.25
N GLY A 190 17.28 9.66 2.43
CA GLY A 190 17.42 11.10 2.27
C GLY A 190 17.24 11.87 3.57
N ALA A 191 16.21 11.54 4.36
CA ALA A 191 15.98 12.15 5.68
C ALA A 191 17.12 11.86 6.67
N LEU A 192 17.67 10.63 6.67
CA LEU A 192 18.82 10.27 7.50
C LEU A 192 20.09 11.02 7.07
N VAL A 193 20.31 11.21 5.76
CA VAL A 193 21.42 12.02 5.24
C VAL A 193 21.28 13.48 5.70
N LEU A 194 20.11 14.08 5.54
CA LEU A 194 19.87 15.46 5.99
C LEU A 194 20.09 15.60 7.50
N ALA A 195 19.59 14.63 8.29
CA ALA A 195 19.82 14.60 9.73
C ALA A 195 21.31 14.45 10.07
N ALA A 196 22.05 13.61 9.35
CA ALA A 196 23.48 13.42 9.55
C ALA A 196 24.29 14.68 9.19
N VAL A 197 23.97 15.35 8.08
CA VAL A 197 24.59 16.62 7.68
C VAL A 197 24.36 17.69 8.76
N PHE A 198 23.14 17.83 9.26
CA PHE A 198 22.83 18.74 10.35
C PHE A 198 23.59 18.39 11.64
N ALA A 199 23.69 17.10 11.97
CA ALA A 199 24.43 16.60 13.13
C ALA A 199 25.94 16.86 13.03
N ILE A 200 26.52 16.76 11.82
CA ILE A 200 27.91 17.09 11.54
C ILE A 200 28.13 18.58 11.76
N ALA A 201 27.26 19.44 11.21
CA ALA A 201 27.34 20.89 11.36
C ALA A 201 27.24 21.31 12.85
N LYS A 202 26.37 20.64 13.63
CA LYS A 202 26.23 20.88 15.07
C LYS A 202 27.21 20.11 15.95
N ARG A 203 28.06 19.26 15.38
CA ARG A 203 29.01 18.36 16.06
C ARG A 203 28.36 17.45 17.12
N LYS A 204 27.08 17.10 16.91
CA LYS A 204 26.28 16.32 17.88
C LYS A 204 25.61 15.13 17.15
N TYR A 205 25.64 13.94 17.76
CA TYR A 205 25.00 12.71 17.26
C TYR A 205 25.47 12.22 15.88
N ARG A 206 26.61 12.70 15.38
CA ARG A 206 27.09 12.40 14.03
C ARG A 206 27.36 10.91 13.79
N LYS A 207 27.96 10.22 14.79
CA LYS A 207 28.29 8.78 14.68
C LYS A 207 27.02 7.94 14.64
N GLU A 208 26.07 8.25 15.49
CA GLU A 208 24.80 7.53 15.63
C GLU A 208 23.96 7.64 14.35
N LEU A 209 23.83 8.84 13.80
CA LEU A 209 23.07 9.07 12.56
C LEU A 209 23.76 8.49 11.33
N LEU A 210 25.08 8.59 11.23
CA LEU A 210 25.83 7.92 10.17
C LEU A 210 25.69 6.39 10.26
N THR A 211 25.76 5.81 11.47
CA THR A 211 25.57 4.37 11.64
C THR A 211 24.13 3.95 11.27
N ALA A 212 23.12 4.73 11.67
CA ALA A 212 21.74 4.47 11.27
C ALA A 212 21.56 4.53 9.75
N PHE A 213 22.16 5.52 9.09
CA PHE A 213 22.13 5.65 7.63
C PHE A 213 22.81 4.46 6.94
N PHE A 214 24.05 4.11 7.31
CA PHE A 214 24.77 3.01 6.66
C PHE A 214 24.11 1.65 6.92
N LEU A 215 23.56 1.44 8.12
CA LEU A 215 22.79 0.23 8.41
C LEU A 215 21.52 0.15 7.54
N SER A 216 20.76 1.24 7.45
CA SER A 216 19.57 1.29 6.59
C SER A 216 19.92 1.08 5.12
N LEU A 217 20.98 1.73 4.64
CA LEU A 217 21.47 1.57 3.27
C LEU A 217 21.86 0.11 3.00
N ALA A 218 22.64 -0.52 3.90
CA ALA A 218 23.03 -1.90 3.75
C ALA A 218 21.82 -2.85 3.71
N CYS A 219 20.83 -2.68 4.60
CA CYS A 219 19.62 -3.50 4.60
C CYS A 219 18.83 -3.34 3.29
N TYR A 220 18.64 -2.10 2.80
CA TYR A 220 17.94 -1.86 1.55
C TYR A 220 18.69 -2.38 0.32
N VAL A 221 20.02 -2.23 0.29
CA VAL A 221 20.86 -2.78 -0.79
C VAL A 221 20.75 -4.31 -0.83
N LEU A 222 20.88 -4.97 0.33
CA LEU A 222 20.75 -6.43 0.42
C LEU A 222 19.38 -6.93 -0.06
N GLN A 223 18.31 -6.27 0.37
CA GLN A 223 16.94 -6.66 -0.01
C GLN A 223 16.65 -6.45 -1.51
N ASN A 224 17.25 -5.41 -2.12
CA ASN A 224 16.97 -5.01 -3.50
C ASN A 224 18.17 -5.25 -4.45
N MET A 225 19.06 -6.17 -4.12
CA MET A 225 20.28 -6.41 -4.88
C MET A 225 19.99 -6.73 -6.35
N SER A 226 19.00 -7.58 -6.63
CA SER A 226 18.59 -7.94 -8.00
C SER A 226 18.13 -6.73 -8.80
N LEU A 227 17.30 -5.88 -8.22
CA LEU A 227 16.82 -4.64 -8.86
C LEU A 227 17.98 -3.67 -9.12
N LEU A 228 18.87 -3.49 -8.15
CA LEU A 228 20.02 -2.60 -8.29
C LEU A 228 20.99 -3.08 -9.35
N LEU A 229 21.27 -4.38 -9.40
CA LEU A 229 22.11 -4.97 -10.45
C LEU A 229 21.49 -4.76 -11.83
N GLN A 230 20.19 -4.96 -11.99
CA GLN A 230 19.49 -4.72 -13.27
C GLN A 230 19.59 -3.26 -13.71
N VAL A 231 19.41 -2.30 -12.78
CA VAL A 231 19.48 -0.86 -13.08
C VAL A 231 20.90 -0.43 -13.44
N PHE A 232 21.92 -0.92 -12.71
CA PHE A 232 23.32 -0.48 -12.90
C PHE A 232 24.08 -1.27 -13.95
N ALA A 233 23.73 -2.55 -14.20
CA ALA A 233 24.38 -3.35 -15.22
C ALA A 233 23.98 -2.97 -16.66
N GLY A 234 22.90 -2.19 -16.84
CA GLY A 234 22.48 -1.68 -18.14
C GLY A 234 21.98 -2.73 -19.14
N ASN A 235 21.77 -3.97 -18.70
CA ASN A 235 21.38 -5.10 -19.55
C ASN A 235 19.86 -5.26 -19.65
N GLY A 236 19.09 -4.24 -19.29
CA GLY A 236 17.63 -4.29 -19.32
C GLY A 236 17.06 -3.91 -20.67
N GLU A 237 16.05 -4.65 -21.13
CA GLU A 237 15.21 -4.19 -22.23
C GLU A 237 14.52 -2.87 -21.87
N PRO A 238 14.19 -2.02 -22.87
CA PRO A 238 13.41 -0.81 -22.64
C PRO A 238 12.12 -1.13 -21.86
N SER A 239 11.85 -0.33 -20.85
CA SER A 239 10.65 -0.50 -20.03
C SER A 239 9.43 0.11 -20.72
N HIS A 240 8.24 -0.48 -20.52
CA HIS A 240 6.97 0.13 -20.93
C HIS A 240 6.80 1.57 -20.41
N LYS A 241 7.51 1.94 -19.35
CA LYS A 241 7.50 3.30 -18.78
C LYS A 241 8.03 4.37 -19.73
N GLU A 242 8.79 4.01 -20.76
CA GLU A 242 9.25 4.97 -21.77
C GLU A 242 8.08 5.65 -22.49
N GLU A 243 6.99 4.94 -22.68
CA GLU A 243 5.77 5.45 -23.34
C GLU A 243 4.76 6.06 -22.36
N ILE A 244 4.90 5.88 -21.05
CA ILE A 244 3.98 6.47 -20.07
C ILE A 244 3.92 7.99 -20.27
N VAL A 245 2.71 8.55 -20.31
CA VAL A 245 2.46 9.99 -20.35
C VAL A 245 1.92 10.42 -18.98
N LEU A 246 2.75 11.12 -18.23
CA LEU A 246 2.34 11.62 -16.92
C LEU A 246 1.26 12.71 -17.09
N GLN A 247 0.20 12.59 -16.31
CA GLN A 247 -0.88 13.58 -16.25
C GLN A 247 -0.64 14.55 -15.09
N GLY A 248 -0.66 15.84 -15.38
CA GLY A 248 -0.51 16.88 -14.37
C GLY A 248 -1.86 17.39 -13.86
N VAL A 249 -1.82 18.07 -12.72
CA VAL A 249 -2.97 18.77 -12.13
C VAL A 249 -2.65 20.25 -11.94
N ARG A 250 -3.66 21.10 -11.71
CA ARG A 250 -3.37 22.49 -11.33
C ARG A 250 -2.71 22.52 -9.95
N PHE A 251 -1.70 23.37 -9.78
CA PHE A 251 -0.93 23.47 -8.54
C PHE A 251 -1.80 23.63 -7.29
N LEU A 252 -2.80 24.52 -7.31
CA LEU A 252 -3.69 24.74 -6.17
C LEU A 252 -4.59 23.54 -5.87
N ASP A 253 -5.03 22.81 -6.89
CA ASP A 253 -5.84 21.61 -6.71
C ASP A 253 -5.00 20.49 -6.09
N GLY A 254 -3.76 20.30 -6.57
CA GLY A 254 -2.81 19.36 -5.98
C GLY A 254 -2.48 19.71 -4.52
N LEU A 255 -2.26 20.99 -4.22
CA LEU A 255 -1.98 21.46 -2.86
C LEU A 255 -3.18 21.26 -1.93
N LYS A 256 -4.38 21.63 -2.38
CA LYS A 256 -5.63 21.40 -1.62
C LYS A 256 -5.87 19.91 -1.41
N GLY A 257 -5.73 19.10 -2.45
CA GLY A 257 -5.90 17.65 -2.38
C GLY A 257 -5.00 17.04 -1.30
N ILE A 258 -3.70 17.26 -1.37
CA ILE A 258 -2.76 16.64 -0.45
C ILE A 258 -2.83 17.18 0.99
N LEU A 259 -3.11 18.48 1.20
CA LEU A 259 -3.19 19.07 2.53
C LEU A 259 -4.55 18.89 3.22
N TRP A 260 -5.63 18.75 2.46
CA TRP A 260 -6.99 18.67 3.01
C TRP A 260 -7.62 17.28 2.88
N GLU A 261 -7.55 16.69 1.71
CA GLU A 261 -8.20 15.39 1.46
C GLU A 261 -7.28 14.21 1.82
N GLY A 262 -5.97 14.35 1.57
CA GLY A 262 -4.96 13.32 1.82
C GLY A 262 -4.80 12.38 0.63
N ASN A 263 -4.17 11.25 0.91
CA ASN A 263 -3.92 10.21 -0.07
C ASN A 263 -4.14 8.82 0.55
N ALA A 264 -4.75 7.91 -0.19
CA ALA A 264 -5.10 6.57 0.30
C ALA A 264 -3.85 5.76 0.73
N TYR A 265 -2.71 5.95 0.08
CA TYR A 265 -1.46 5.27 0.45
C TYR A 265 -0.82 5.77 1.76
N ALA A 266 -1.19 6.98 2.21
CA ALA A 266 -0.74 7.57 3.47
C ALA A 266 -1.93 8.16 4.24
N PRO A 267 -2.84 7.31 4.74
CA PRO A 267 -4.09 7.74 5.37
C PRO A 267 -3.82 8.52 6.66
N THR A 268 -4.48 9.66 6.83
CA THR A 268 -4.26 10.55 7.98
C THR A 268 -5.52 11.09 8.63
N CYS A 269 -6.63 11.20 7.92
CA CYS A 269 -7.84 11.92 8.38
C CYS A 269 -7.54 13.40 8.74
N GLN A 270 -6.60 14.06 8.03
CA GLN A 270 -6.03 15.35 8.39
C GLN A 270 -7.02 16.50 8.51
N LYS A 271 -8.15 16.52 7.79
CA LYS A 271 -9.19 17.57 7.95
C LYS A 271 -9.66 17.74 9.42
N TYR A 272 -9.59 16.69 10.21
CA TYR A 272 -9.92 16.71 11.63
C TYR A 272 -8.74 17.09 12.53
N LEU A 273 -7.51 17.05 11.99
CA LEU A 273 -6.27 17.36 12.71
C LEU A 273 -5.84 18.82 12.52
N VAL A 274 -6.15 19.42 11.38
CA VAL A 274 -5.75 20.79 11.03
C VAL A 274 -6.21 21.80 12.08
N ILE A 275 -7.50 21.76 12.45
CA ILE A 275 -8.11 22.75 13.35
C ILE A 275 -7.46 22.75 14.75
N PRO A 276 -7.36 21.61 15.48
CA PRO A 276 -6.75 21.61 16.80
C PRO A 276 -5.26 21.98 16.77
N ILE A 277 -4.52 21.56 15.76
CA ILE A 277 -3.10 21.90 15.62
C ILE A 277 -2.92 23.38 15.33
N ALA A 278 -3.69 23.96 14.40
CA ALA A 278 -3.65 25.38 14.07
C ALA A 278 -4.05 26.24 15.28
N ALA A 279 -5.11 25.86 16.01
CA ALA A 279 -5.53 26.56 17.22
C ALA A 279 -4.41 26.59 18.27
N VAL A 280 -3.75 25.45 18.52
CA VAL A 280 -2.64 25.38 19.47
C VAL A 280 -1.45 26.23 19.03
N LEU A 281 -1.11 26.22 17.73
CA LEU A 281 -0.04 27.08 17.20
C LEU A 281 -0.37 28.57 17.35
N LEU A 282 -1.62 28.97 17.08
CA LEU A 282 -2.07 30.34 17.17
C LEU A 282 -2.06 30.83 18.64
N PHE A 283 -2.80 30.13 19.53
CA PHE A 283 -2.88 30.47 20.94
C PHE A 283 -1.53 30.36 21.64
N GLY A 284 -0.80 29.27 21.37
CA GLY A 284 0.53 29.05 21.92
C GLY A 284 1.55 30.09 21.44
N GLY A 285 1.42 30.59 20.20
CA GLY A 285 2.21 31.73 19.69
C GLY A 285 1.92 33.02 20.43
N ILE A 286 0.63 33.35 20.60
CA ILE A 286 0.18 34.58 21.32
C ILE A 286 0.64 34.54 22.78
N PHE A 287 0.45 33.41 23.47
CA PHE A 287 0.77 33.24 24.89
C PHE A 287 2.13 32.61 25.14
N TYR A 288 3.03 32.58 24.16
CA TYR A 288 4.33 31.88 24.21
C TYR A 288 5.11 32.13 25.50
N LYS A 289 5.20 33.41 25.92
CA LYS A 289 5.95 33.81 27.12
C LYS A 289 5.34 33.28 28.43
N ARG A 290 4.03 33.00 28.45
CA ARG A 290 3.30 32.49 29.61
C ARG A 290 3.33 30.97 29.70
N CYS A 291 3.59 30.26 28.61
CA CYS A 291 3.66 28.82 28.58
C CYS A 291 4.85 28.28 29.41
N SER A 292 4.70 27.08 29.95
CA SER A 292 5.76 26.34 30.63
C SER A 292 6.93 26.04 29.65
N THR A 293 8.11 25.76 30.16
CA THR A 293 9.28 25.42 29.33
C THR A 293 9.03 24.19 28.48
N GLN A 294 8.34 23.18 29.01
CA GLN A 294 7.97 21.97 28.29
C GLN A 294 7.02 22.32 27.12
N SER A 295 5.95 23.07 27.39
CA SER A 295 4.99 23.47 26.35
C SER A 295 5.63 24.34 25.28
N ARG A 296 6.56 25.23 25.62
CA ARG A 296 7.34 26.00 24.62
C ARG A 296 8.16 25.12 23.69
N ASN A 297 8.79 24.06 24.23
CA ASN A 297 9.54 23.11 23.41
C ASN A 297 8.62 22.29 22.52
N LEU A 298 7.48 21.82 23.02
CA LEU A 298 6.46 21.13 22.24
C LEU A 298 5.85 22.05 21.17
N LEU A 299 5.61 23.32 21.48
CA LEU A 299 5.10 24.31 20.52
C LEU A 299 6.08 24.52 19.35
N LYS A 300 7.39 24.62 19.66
CA LYS A 300 8.43 24.69 18.60
C LYS A 300 8.43 23.43 17.75
N LEU A 301 8.30 22.25 18.38
CA LEU A 301 8.22 20.98 17.65
C LEU A 301 6.95 20.92 16.79
N THR A 302 5.78 21.31 17.33
CA THR A 302 4.53 21.37 16.54
C THR A 302 4.66 22.31 15.34
N GLY A 303 5.28 23.48 15.54
CA GLY A 303 5.55 24.42 14.45
C GLY A 303 6.50 23.84 13.39
N LEU A 304 7.54 23.11 13.81
CA LEU A 304 8.45 22.42 12.89
C LEU A 304 7.69 21.33 12.10
N LEU A 305 6.87 20.51 12.77
CA LEU A 305 6.07 19.46 12.13
C LEU A 305 5.08 20.07 11.12
N ALA A 306 4.37 21.12 11.50
CA ALA A 306 3.47 21.85 10.59
C ALA A 306 4.20 22.47 9.40
N GLY A 307 5.38 23.03 9.62
CA GLY A 307 6.26 23.52 8.57
C GLY A 307 6.69 22.41 7.59
N LEU A 308 7.07 21.24 8.11
CA LEU A 308 7.41 20.08 7.27
C LEU A 308 6.20 19.57 6.47
N ILE A 309 5.01 19.49 7.10
CA ILE A 309 3.77 19.13 6.41
C ILE A 309 3.51 20.08 5.24
N LEU A 310 3.63 21.39 5.47
CA LEU A 310 3.42 22.40 4.44
C LEU A 310 4.48 22.29 3.32
N LEU A 311 5.75 22.13 3.67
CA LEU A 311 6.84 21.99 2.70
C LEU A 311 6.65 20.74 1.83
N ILE A 312 6.28 19.61 2.41
CA ILE A 312 5.97 18.38 1.68
C ILE A 312 4.76 18.58 0.77
N GLY A 313 3.72 19.27 1.23
CA GLY A 313 2.55 19.59 0.41
C GLY A 313 2.88 20.50 -0.77
N LEU A 314 3.69 21.54 -0.55
CA LEU A 314 4.17 22.43 -1.61
C LEU A 314 5.03 21.66 -2.63
N PHE A 315 5.93 20.81 -2.16
CA PHE A 315 6.74 19.95 -3.03
C PHE A 315 5.87 18.99 -3.86
N TYR A 316 4.91 18.32 -3.23
CA TYR A 316 3.97 17.43 -3.92
C TYR A 316 3.19 18.17 -5.01
N ALA A 317 2.60 19.32 -4.66
CA ALA A 317 1.85 20.14 -5.61
C ALA A 317 2.72 20.63 -6.77
N SER A 318 3.97 21.02 -6.48
CA SER A 318 4.94 21.45 -7.52
C SER A 318 5.34 20.30 -8.44
N ALA A 319 5.66 19.12 -7.88
CA ALA A 319 6.09 17.96 -8.64
C ALA A 319 5.01 17.42 -9.59
N ASN A 320 3.74 17.59 -9.20
CA ASN A 320 2.57 17.10 -9.94
C ASN A 320 1.83 18.20 -10.72
N CYS A 321 2.31 19.45 -10.72
CA CYS A 321 1.66 20.50 -11.50
C CYS A 321 1.93 20.34 -13.01
N ASN A 322 0.95 20.78 -13.83
CA ASN A 322 1.00 20.64 -15.29
C ASN A 322 2.34 21.06 -15.89
N ALA A 323 2.89 22.21 -15.48
CA ALA A 323 4.15 22.71 -16.03
C ALA A 323 5.34 21.78 -15.76
N VAL A 324 5.48 21.29 -14.52
CA VAL A 324 6.58 20.38 -14.14
C VAL A 324 6.39 19.01 -14.79
N VAL A 325 5.16 18.52 -14.85
CA VAL A 325 4.84 17.24 -15.49
C VAL A 325 5.15 17.28 -16.98
N GLN A 326 4.83 18.37 -17.68
CA GLN A 326 5.22 18.55 -19.08
C GLN A 326 6.74 18.50 -19.28
N ILE A 327 7.51 19.20 -18.42
CA ILE A 327 8.97 19.16 -18.46
C ILE A 327 9.49 17.73 -18.21
N ARG A 328 8.93 17.01 -17.23
CA ARG A 328 9.29 15.62 -16.95
C ARG A 328 9.01 14.68 -18.13
N ASN A 329 7.87 14.85 -18.80
CA ASN A 329 7.54 14.09 -20.02
C ASN A 329 8.52 14.35 -21.16
N GLN A 330 9.00 15.60 -21.32
CA GLN A 330 9.97 15.98 -22.35
C GLN A 330 11.38 15.44 -22.07
N ILE A 331 11.82 15.46 -20.80
CA ILE A 331 13.15 14.95 -20.41
C ILE A 331 13.20 13.42 -20.52
N GLY A 332 12.12 12.73 -20.12
CA GLY A 332 12.06 11.27 -20.13
C GLY A 332 12.95 10.61 -19.06
N GLY A 333 13.19 9.30 -19.23
CA GLY A 333 14.09 8.50 -18.40
C GLY A 333 13.77 8.57 -16.91
N LEU A 334 14.78 8.50 -16.04
CA LEU A 334 14.62 8.51 -14.60
C LEU A 334 13.88 9.75 -14.06
N VAL A 335 14.02 10.91 -14.69
CA VAL A 335 13.34 12.14 -14.27
C VAL A 335 11.83 12.00 -14.43
N LYS A 336 11.38 11.30 -15.47
CA LYS A 336 9.97 11.02 -15.73
C LYS A 336 9.42 9.99 -14.74
N TYR A 337 10.13 8.90 -14.46
CA TYR A 337 9.61 7.77 -13.69
C TYR A 337 9.79 7.91 -12.19
N PHE A 338 10.78 8.67 -11.72
CA PHE A 338 11.07 8.76 -10.30
C PHE A 338 9.98 9.56 -9.57
N GLN A 339 9.28 8.89 -8.67
CA GLN A 339 8.17 9.45 -7.91
C GLN A 339 8.67 10.11 -6.62
N ALA A 340 9.46 11.19 -6.75
CA ALA A 340 9.99 11.94 -5.61
C ALA A 340 8.89 12.53 -4.72
N ASP A 341 7.71 12.75 -5.27
CA ASP A 341 6.53 13.26 -4.58
C ASP A 341 6.01 12.32 -3.49
N ARG A 342 6.34 11.03 -3.51
CA ARG A 342 5.97 10.06 -2.44
C ARG A 342 6.52 10.42 -1.05
N ILE A 343 7.32 11.45 -0.91
CA ILE A 343 7.73 11.99 0.40
C ILE A 343 6.52 12.33 1.30
N TYR A 344 5.31 12.53 0.76
CA TYR A 344 4.07 12.68 1.53
C TYR A 344 3.72 11.44 2.38
N TRP A 345 4.35 10.28 2.15
CA TRP A 345 4.20 9.09 2.99
C TRP A 345 4.65 9.32 4.45
N PHE A 346 5.39 10.39 4.72
CA PHE A 346 5.66 10.84 6.08
C PHE A 346 4.45 11.50 6.77
N TYR A 347 3.39 11.85 6.05
CA TYR A 347 2.24 12.58 6.61
C TYR A 347 1.60 11.94 7.82
N PRO A 348 1.29 10.62 7.84
CA PRO A 348 0.69 10.01 9.03
C PRO A 348 1.56 10.20 10.28
N LEU A 349 2.87 10.00 10.17
CA LEU A 349 3.81 10.26 11.26
C LEU A 349 3.75 11.72 11.74
N LEU A 350 3.86 12.69 10.81
CA LEU A 350 3.95 14.10 11.14
C LEU A 350 2.66 14.63 11.76
N TRP A 351 1.51 14.29 11.17
CA TRP A 351 0.20 14.72 11.65
C TRP A 351 -0.12 14.18 13.06
N TYR A 352 0.13 12.89 13.31
CA TYR A 352 -0.19 12.28 14.60
C TYR A 352 0.82 12.66 15.70
N LEU A 353 2.07 12.95 15.35
CA LEU A 353 3.00 13.57 16.28
C LEU A 353 2.56 15.00 16.65
N ALA A 354 2.18 15.80 15.67
CA ALA A 354 1.68 17.15 15.90
C ALA A 354 0.40 17.14 16.78
N LEU A 355 -0.52 16.18 16.53
CA LEU A 355 -1.70 15.98 17.36
C LEU A 355 -1.32 15.68 18.83
N GLY A 356 -0.40 14.75 19.06
CA GLY A 356 0.06 14.40 20.41
C GLY A 356 0.68 15.60 21.13
N CYS A 357 1.53 16.37 20.45
CA CYS A 357 2.11 17.60 20.98
C CYS A 357 1.03 18.64 21.30
N ALA A 358 0.06 18.85 20.40
CA ALA A 358 -1.04 19.79 20.59
C ALA A 358 -1.91 19.42 21.78
N LEU A 359 -2.31 18.15 21.92
CA LEU A 359 -3.08 17.66 23.07
C LEU A 359 -2.30 17.82 24.38
N GLN A 360 -0.98 17.57 24.38
CA GLN A 360 -0.14 17.77 25.57
C GLN A 360 -0.08 19.25 25.98
N ILE A 361 -0.01 20.18 25.04
CA ILE A 361 -0.02 21.62 25.32
C ILE A 361 -1.39 22.03 25.88
N ILE A 362 -2.49 21.58 25.29
CA ILE A 362 -3.86 21.81 25.77
C ILE A 362 -3.99 21.33 27.21
N TYR A 363 -3.52 20.12 27.51
CA TYR A 363 -3.59 19.52 28.83
C TYR A 363 -2.75 20.28 29.89
N ALA A 364 -1.59 20.79 29.48
CA ALA A 364 -0.65 21.45 30.38
C ALA A 364 -1.00 22.94 30.68
N GLU A 365 -1.57 23.66 29.72
CA GLU A 365 -1.70 25.11 29.76
C GLU A 365 -3.14 25.61 30.00
N LEU A 366 -4.15 24.77 29.72
CA LEU A 366 -5.54 25.15 29.97
C LEU A 366 -6.00 24.76 31.39
N PRO A 367 -6.98 25.47 31.95
CA PRO A 367 -7.67 25.04 33.20
C PRO A 367 -8.20 23.61 33.02
N ARG A 368 -8.12 22.81 34.09
CA ARG A 368 -8.44 21.36 34.04
C ARG A 368 -9.74 21.03 33.28
N VAL A 369 -10.83 21.75 33.57
CA VAL A 369 -12.13 21.52 32.94
C VAL A 369 -12.06 21.80 31.43
N CYS A 370 -11.50 22.95 31.04
CA CYS A 370 -11.34 23.33 29.65
C CYS A 370 -10.43 22.35 28.90
N ALA A 371 -9.33 21.91 29.51
CA ALA A 371 -8.42 20.93 28.96
C ALA A 371 -9.10 19.58 28.71
N TRP A 372 -9.92 19.10 29.64
CA TRP A 372 -10.72 17.89 29.50
C TRP A 372 -11.76 18.03 28.39
N CYS A 373 -12.54 19.12 28.37
CA CYS A 373 -13.55 19.35 27.33
C CYS A 373 -12.91 19.41 25.93
N ALA A 374 -11.85 20.21 25.79
CA ALA A 374 -11.13 20.33 24.50
C ALA A 374 -10.50 19.00 24.09
N GLY A 375 -9.84 18.29 25.02
CA GLY A 375 -9.23 16.99 24.77
C GLY A 375 -10.25 15.93 24.34
N ILE A 376 -11.38 15.83 25.03
CA ILE A 376 -12.47 14.90 24.67
C ILE A 376 -13.06 15.26 23.30
N ALA A 377 -13.30 16.55 23.03
CA ALA A 377 -13.83 16.99 21.74
C ALA A 377 -12.89 16.63 20.59
N VAL A 378 -11.58 16.92 20.73
CA VAL A 378 -10.59 16.59 19.69
C VAL A 378 -10.45 15.08 19.51
N LEU A 379 -10.26 14.33 20.62
CA LEU A 379 -10.14 12.86 20.56
C LEU A 379 -11.42 12.20 20.05
N GLY A 380 -12.59 12.72 20.42
CA GLY A 380 -13.87 12.24 19.91
C GLY A 380 -14.02 12.43 18.41
N CYS A 381 -13.76 13.64 17.91
CA CYS A 381 -13.82 13.92 16.46
C CYS A 381 -12.81 13.07 15.66
N VAL A 382 -11.57 13.02 16.10
CA VAL A 382 -10.51 12.23 15.41
C VAL A 382 -10.82 10.74 15.50
N GLY A 383 -11.22 10.25 16.69
CA GLY A 383 -11.54 8.84 16.90
C GLY A 383 -12.72 8.38 16.04
N ILE A 384 -13.80 9.17 15.96
CA ILE A 384 -14.93 8.88 15.08
C ILE A 384 -14.47 8.86 13.62
N ALA A 385 -13.69 9.85 13.17
CA ALA A 385 -13.21 9.92 11.80
C ALA A 385 -12.34 8.70 11.43
N VAL A 386 -11.43 8.30 12.31
CA VAL A 386 -10.57 7.13 12.12
C VAL A 386 -11.39 5.85 12.11
N LEU A 387 -12.31 5.66 13.05
CA LEU A 387 -13.17 4.47 13.10
C LEU A 387 -14.05 4.36 11.86
N LEU A 388 -14.65 5.47 11.41
CA LEU A 388 -15.50 5.47 10.21
C LEU A 388 -14.72 5.17 8.92
N GLY A 389 -13.45 5.53 8.85
CA GLY A 389 -12.56 5.24 7.73
C GLY A 389 -11.79 3.92 7.84
N SER A 390 -11.90 3.20 8.97
CA SER A 390 -11.08 2.02 9.23
C SER A 390 -11.62 0.74 8.55
N ASN A 391 -10.71 -0.16 8.23
CA ASN A 391 -11.07 -1.51 7.79
C ASN A 391 -11.79 -2.32 8.89
N PHE A 392 -11.62 -1.96 10.15
CA PHE A 392 -12.39 -2.52 11.28
C PHE A 392 -13.89 -2.32 11.09
N LYS A 393 -14.32 -1.09 10.77
CA LYS A 393 -15.74 -0.79 10.52
C LYS A 393 -16.29 -1.62 9.37
N LEU A 394 -15.54 -1.79 8.28
CA LEU A 394 -15.99 -2.60 7.14
C LEU A 394 -16.28 -4.04 7.57
N ASN A 395 -15.38 -4.64 8.34
CA ASN A 395 -15.53 -6.03 8.77
C ASN A 395 -16.57 -6.20 9.89
N VAL A 396 -16.74 -5.21 10.77
CA VAL A 396 -17.89 -5.20 11.69
C VAL A 396 -19.20 -5.11 10.92
N HIS A 397 -19.27 -4.29 9.86
CA HIS A 397 -20.46 -4.22 9.00
C HIS A 397 -20.72 -5.57 8.31
N GLN A 398 -19.68 -6.21 7.78
CA GLN A 398 -19.78 -7.54 7.15
C GLN A 398 -20.32 -8.60 8.13
N MET A 399 -19.95 -8.54 9.42
CA MET A 399 -20.45 -9.47 10.43
C MET A 399 -21.95 -9.36 10.70
N PHE A 400 -22.49 -8.13 10.66
CA PHE A 400 -23.88 -7.88 11.11
C PHE A 400 -24.86 -7.59 10.00
N LYS A 401 -24.41 -7.12 8.84
CA LYS A 401 -25.24 -6.73 7.69
C LYS A 401 -24.53 -6.98 6.36
N PRO A 402 -24.11 -8.21 6.06
CA PRO A 402 -23.35 -8.51 4.84
C PRO A 402 -24.11 -8.12 3.58
N GLU A 403 -25.42 -8.28 3.54
CA GLU A 403 -26.27 -7.99 2.39
C GLU A 403 -26.30 -6.51 1.99
N THR A 404 -25.91 -5.61 2.89
CA THR A 404 -25.87 -4.16 2.62
C THR A 404 -24.50 -3.67 2.19
N LEU A 405 -23.46 -4.47 2.38
CA LEU A 405 -22.09 -4.14 2.02
C LEU A 405 -21.79 -4.65 0.61
N LYS A 406 -21.82 -3.74 -0.38
CA LYS A 406 -21.54 -4.06 -1.79
C LYS A 406 -20.03 -4.20 -2.05
N MET A 407 -19.33 -4.95 -1.23
CA MET A 407 -17.89 -5.22 -1.36
C MET A 407 -17.67 -6.72 -1.28
N VAL A 408 -16.75 -7.20 -2.09
CA VAL A 408 -16.39 -8.63 -2.13
C VAL A 408 -15.55 -9.02 -0.91
N SER A 409 -15.79 -10.22 -0.37
CA SER A 409 -14.90 -10.82 0.62
C SER A 409 -13.65 -11.40 -0.05
N TRP A 410 -12.67 -11.84 0.75
CA TRP A 410 -11.50 -12.56 0.24
C TRP A 410 -11.92 -13.82 -0.53
N GLU A 411 -12.78 -14.65 0.07
CA GLU A 411 -13.30 -15.90 -0.52
C GLU A 411 -13.98 -15.62 -1.85
N GLN A 412 -14.90 -14.63 -1.88
CA GLN A 412 -15.58 -14.22 -3.10
C GLN A 412 -14.67 -13.64 -4.18
N TYR A 413 -13.58 -12.97 -3.77
CA TYR A 413 -12.66 -12.35 -4.74
C TYR A 413 -11.78 -13.38 -5.42
N PHE A 414 -11.24 -14.36 -4.69
CA PHE A 414 -10.37 -15.39 -5.27
C PHE A 414 -11.12 -16.61 -5.77
N ASP A 415 -12.28 -16.91 -5.21
CA ASP A 415 -13.22 -17.97 -5.63
C ASP A 415 -12.51 -19.30 -5.94
N GLU A 416 -11.70 -19.77 -4.97
CA GLU A 416 -10.77 -20.90 -5.15
C GLU A 416 -11.48 -22.17 -5.62
N ALA A 417 -12.72 -22.42 -5.16
CA ALA A 417 -13.51 -23.61 -5.54
C ALA A 417 -13.87 -23.57 -7.03
N LEU A 418 -14.41 -22.45 -7.51
CA LEU A 418 -14.78 -22.28 -8.92
C LEU A 418 -13.57 -22.43 -9.85
N TYR A 419 -12.43 -21.83 -9.47
CA TYR A 419 -11.21 -21.91 -10.28
C TYR A 419 -10.57 -23.31 -10.26
N ALA A 420 -10.73 -24.06 -9.17
CA ALA A 420 -10.33 -25.46 -9.10
C ALA A 420 -11.16 -26.32 -10.08
N GLU A 421 -12.49 -26.13 -10.15
CA GLU A 421 -13.36 -26.83 -11.12
C GLU A 421 -12.96 -26.51 -12.58
N ILE A 422 -12.61 -25.24 -12.86
CA ILE A 422 -12.14 -24.87 -14.20
C ILE A 422 -10.83 -25.59 -14.56
N MET A 423 -9.89 -25.67 -13.61
CA MET A 423 -8.62 -26.38 -13.82
C MET A 423 -8.81 -27.86 -14.07
N GLU A 424 -9.63 -28.52 -13.25
CA GLU A 424 -9.95 -29.94 -13.37
C GLU A 424 -10.59 -30.23 -14.74
N TYR A 425 -11.56 -29.41 -15.16
CA TYR A 425 -12.19 -29.53 -16.45
C TYR A 425 -11.17 -29.46 -17.63
N ILE A 426 -10.26 -28.45 -17.60
CA ILE A 426 -9.26 -28.31 -18.66
C ILE A 426 -8.30 -29.52 -18.67
N GLU A 427 -7.88 -30.01 -17.51
CA GLU A 427 -7.00 -31.16 -17.40
C GLU A 427 -7.69 -32.44 -17.88
N GLU A 428 -8.95 -32.67 -17.53
CA GLU A 428 -9.73 -33.83 -17.97
C GLU A 428 -9.96 -33.83 -19.50
N GLU A 429 -10.32 -32.68 -20.09
CA GLU A 429 -10.62 -32.58 -21.52
C GLU A 429 -9.37 -32.61 -22.43
N THR A 430 -8.22 -32.13 -21.93
CA THR A 430 -7.04 -31.92 -22.76
C THR A 430 -5.81 -32.71 -22.33
N GLY A 431 -5.77 -33.19 -21.09
CA GLY A 431 -4.58 -33.78 -20.48
C GLY A 431 -3.46 -32.78 -20.21
N MET A 432 -3.67 -31.47 -20.41
CA MET A 432 -2.66 -30.43 -20.19
C MET A 432 -2.63 -29.94 -18.76
N THR A 433 -1.43 -29.78 -18.22
CA THR A 433 -1.21 -29.10 -16.94
C THR A 433 -1.13 -27.58 -17.13
N GLN A 434 -1.32 -26.79 -16.06
CA GLN A 434 -1.36 -25.31 -16.13
C GLN A 434 -0.11 -24.68 -16.73
N SER A 435 1.05 -25.35 -16.65
CA SER A 435 2.30 -24.83 -17.24
C SER A 435 2.39 -24.97 -18.75
N GLU A 436 1.51 -25.76 -19.37
CA GLU A 436 1.52 -26.04 -20.81
C GLU A 436 0.65 -25.09 -21.61
N TYR A 437 -0.21 -24.32 -20.95
CA TYR A 437 -1.04 -23.28 -21.56
C TYR A 437 -1.07 -22.00 -20.72
N ARG A 438 -1.60 -20.94 -21.30
CA ARG A 438 -1.87 -19.69 -20.60
C ARG A 438 -3.32 -19.30 -20.78
N VAL A 439 -3.79 -18.50 -19.82
CA VAL A 439 -5.11 -17.89 -19.85
C VAL A 439 -5.01 -16.37 -19.88
N ALA A 440 -6.09 -15.72 -20.29
CA ALA A 440 -6.31 -14.30 -20.13
C ALA A 440 -7.65 -14.07 -19.44
N SER A 441 -7.76 -13.00 -18.66
CA SER A 441 -8.98 -12.67 -17.89
C SER A 441 -9.70 -11.46 -18.50
N LEU A 442 -11.00 -11.56 -18.72
CA LEU A 442 -11.83 -10.48 -19.21
C LEU A 442 -12.94 -10.15 -18.20
N GLY A 443 -12.94 -8.92 -17.64
CA GLY A 443 -13.86 -8.51 -16.59
C GLY A 443 -13.57 -9.12 -15.21
N ILE A 444 -12.49 -9.90 -15.08
CA ILE A 444 -11.94 -10.44 -13.84
C ILE A 444 -10.48 -10.00 -13.76
N GLN A 445 -10.00 -9.67 -12.55
CA GLN A 445 -8.59 -9.30 -12.41
C GLN A 445 -7.67 -10.52 -12.60
N PRO A 446 -6.61 -10.41 -13.40
CA PRO A 446 -5.70 -11.54 -13.65
C PRO A 446 -5.06 -12.13 -12.38
N ALA A 447 -4.95 -11.32 -11.32
CA ALA A 447 -4.48 -11.76 -10.02
C ALA A 447 -5.28 -12.96 -9.47
N VAL A 448 -6.58 -13.03 -9.77
CA VAL A 448 -7.45 -14.16 -9.36
C VAL A 448 -6.96 -15.46 -10.01
N ALA A 449 -6.73 -15.45 -11.32
CA ALA A 449 -6.25 -16.63 -12.04
C ALA A 449 -4.84 -17.05 -11.54
N VAL A 450 -3.93 -16.09 -11.35
CA VAL A 450 -2.56 -16.39 -10.87
C VAL A 450 -2.55 -16.96 -9.47
N MET A 451 -3.34 -16.41 -8.54
CA MET A 451 -3.44 -16.92 -7.17
C MET A 451 -4.03 -18.32 -7.10
N ASN A 452 -4.88 -18.67 -8.06
CA ASN A 452 -5.43 -20.01 -8.26
C ASN A 452 -4.54 -20.95 -9.09
N GLY A 453 -3.31 -20.55 -9.43
CA GLY A 453 -2.32 -21.42 -10.05
C GLY A 453 -2.26 -21.39 -11.57
N PHE A 454 -3.09 -20.60 -12.25
CA PHE A 454 -3.02 -20.45 -13.70
C PHE A 454 -1.80 -19.65 -14.14
N TYR A 455 -1.30 -19.97 -15.32
CA TYR A 455 -0.30 -19.20 -16.05
C TYR A 455 -1.01 -18.20 -16.96
N THR A 456 -0.63 -16.92 -16.91
CA THR A 456 -1.35 -15.86 -17.59
C THR A 456 -0.52 -15.11 -18.63
N ILE A 457 -1.20 -14.47 -19.58
CA ILE A 457 -0.59 -13.46 -20.47
C ILE A 457 -0.84 -12.03 -19.96
N ASP A 458 -1.61 -11.86 -18.93
CA ASP A 458 -2.03 -10.58 -18.38
C ASP A 458 -1.68 -10.46 -16.90
N MET A 459 -1.40 -9.27 -16.45
CA MET A 459 -1.19 -8.95 -15.02
C MET A 459 -1.04 -7.44 -14.79
N TYR A 460 -1.23 -6.99 -13.54
CA TYR A 460 -0.74 -5.71 -13.05
C TYR A 460 0.78 -5.78 -12.85
N SER A 461 1.52 -4.95 -13.56
CA SER A 461 2.98 -4.90 -13.46
C SER A 461 3.53 -3.49 -13.53
N ASN A 462 4.48 -3.18 -12.64
CA ASN A 462 5.05 -1.84 -12.54
C ASN A 462 6.24 -1.60 -13.46
N ASN A 463 6.83 -2.63 -14.06
CA ASN A 463 8.07 -2.50 -14.83
C ASN A 463 8.33 -3.70 -15.74
N TYR A 464 7.51 -3.90 -16.76
CA TYR A 464 7.73 -4.94 -17.78
C TYR A 464 8.33 -4.34 -19.06
N SER A 465 8.76 -5.21 -20.02
CA SER A 465 9.43 -4.75 -21.23
C SER A 465 8.47 -4.04 -22.19
N LEU A 466 8.99 -3.05 -22.90
CA LEU A 466 8.25 -2.32 -23.93
C LEU A 466 7.84 -3.24 -25.08
N ALA A 467 8.69 -4.21 -25.43
CA ALA A 467 8.37 -5.22 -26.44
C ALA A 467 7.12 -6.04 -26.04
N TYR A 468 6.99 -6.39 -24.76
CA TYR A 468 5.80 -7.08 -24.25
C TYR A 468 4.55 -6.19 -24.32
N LYS A 469 4.67 -4.89 -23.97
CA LYS A 469 3.57 -3.93 -24.13
C LYS A 469 3.06 -3.89 -25.56
N HIS A 470 3.95 -3.81 -26.54
CA HIS A 470 3.59 -3.76 -27.94
C HIS A 470 2.97 -5.08 -28.43
N ALA A 471 3.51 -6.23 -27.99
CA ALA A 471 2.92 -7.52 -28.30
C ALA A 471 1.50 -7.66 -27.76
N PHE A 472 1.30 -7.29 -26.48
CA PHE A 472 -0.03 -7.33 -25.86
C PHE A 472 -1.00 -6.29 -26.45
N ARG A 473 -0.49 -5.10 -26.85
CA ARG A 473 -1.28 -4.07 -27.52
C ARG A 473 -1.98 -4.58 -28.77
N ARG A 474 -1.33 -5.48 -29.53
CA ARG A 474 -1.90 -6.11 -30.74
C ARG A 474 -3.19 -6.89 -30.42
N ILE A 475 -3.29 -7.44 -29.20
CA ILE A 475 -4.48 -8.20 -28.76
C ILE A 475 -5.69 -7.29 -28.62
N ILE A 476 -5.51 -6.11 -28.02
CA ILE A 476 -6.59 -5.20 -27.61
C ILE A 476 -6.68 -3.94 -28.49
N GLU A 477 -5.97 -3.88 -29.59
CA GLU A 477 -5.83 -2.67 -30.43
C GLU A 477 -7.18 -2.09 -30.84
N ARG A 478 -8.11 -2.93 -31.31
CA ARG A 478 -9.44 -2.49 -31.74
C ARG A 478 -10.29 -1.96 -30.59
N GLU A 479 -10.09 -2.50 -29.38
CA GLU A 479 -10.76 -2.01 -28.16
C GLU A 479 -10.16 -0.69 -27.67
N LEU A 480 -8.87 -0.46 -27.91
CA LEU A 480 -8.23 0.83 -27.64
C LEU A 480 -8.72 1.90 -28.61
N ASP A 481 -8.76 1.61 -29.91
CA ASP A 481 -9.15 2.58 -30.95
C ASP A 481 -10.59 3.10 -30.77
N ARG A 482 -11.46 2.32 -30.12
CA ARG A 482 -12.85 2.68 -29.84
C ARG A 482 -13.06 3.42 -28.52
N SER A 483 -12.02 3.53 -27.66
CA SER A 483 -12.17 4.11 -26.32
C SER A 483 -10.95 4.93 -25.90
N ALA A 484 -11.11 6.26 -25.87
CA ALA A 484 -10.07 7.17 -25.35
C ALA A 484 -9.70 6.87 -23.88
N LEU A 485 -10.63 6.32 -23.09
CA LEU A 485 -10.34 5.91 -21.71
C LEU A 485 -9.42 4.69 -21.69
N ASN A 486 -9.62 3.72 -22.60
CA ASN A 486 -8.74 2.56 -22.71
C ASN A 486 -7.33 2.96 -23.14
N ILE A 487 -7.19 3.89 -24.08
CA ILE A 487 -5.89 4.48 -24.46
C ILE A 487 -5.21 5.09 -23.24
N LEU A 488 -5.90 5.91 -22.47
CA LEU A 488 -5.36 6.51 -21.26
C LEU A 488 -4.85 5.45 -20.25
N TYR A 489 -5.58 4.35 -20.07
CA TYR A 489 -5.20 3.32 -19.11
C TYR A 489 -4.07 2.41 -19.62
N PHE A 490 -4.05 2.06 -20.90
CA PHE A 490 -3.06 1.13 -21.46
C PHE A 490 -1.85 1.85 -22.06
N ASP A 491 -2.08 2.78 -22.99
CA ASP A 491 -0.98 3.44 -23.69
C ASP A 491 -0.29 4.48 -22.81
N ASP A 492 -1.05 5.36 -22.12
CA ASP A 492 -0.49 6.46 -21.34
C ASP A 492 -0.04 6.03 -19.93
N TRP A 493 -0.82 5.20 -19.21
CA TRP A 493 -0.44 4.75 -17.87
C TRP A 493 0.26 3.40 -17.85
N GLY A 494 -0.26 2.40 -18.58
CA GLY A 494 0.39 1.18 -18.97
C GLY A 494 0.68 0.12 -17.90
N ASN A 495 0.36 0.32 -16.63
CA ASN A 495 0.67 -0.67 -15.59
C ASN A 495 -0.29 -1.87 -15.57
N ARG A 496 -1.47 -1.77 -16.19
CA ARG A 496 -2.44 -2.86 -16.33
C ARG A 496 -2.36 -3.45 -17.72
N CYS A 497 -1.68 -4.57 -17.83
CA CYS A 497 -1.66 -5.38 -19.03
C CYS A 497 -2.85 -6.36 -18.96
N TYR A 498 -4.08 -5.84 -19.19
CA TYR A 498 -5.34 -6.57 -19.05
C TYR A 498 -6.11 -6.55 -20.36
N LEU A 499 -6.92 -7.59 -20.58
CA LEU A 499 -7.96 -7.49 -21.60
C LEU A 499 -8.95 -6.38 -21.19
N CYS A 500 -9.42 -5.64 -22.17
CA CYS A 500 -10.41 -4.57 -21.99
C CYS A 500 -11.46 -4.64 -23.08
N SER A 501 -12.59 -3.98 -22.86
CA SER A 501 -13.58 -3.74 -23.88
C SER A 501 -13.87 -2.25 -24.02
N ALA A 502 -14.29 -1.80 -25.20
CA ALA A 502 -14.77 -0.43 -25.37
C ALA A 502 -16.08 -0.19 -24.62
N GLU A 503 -16.85 -1.24 -24.36
CA GLU A 503 -18.14 -1.18 -23.64
C GLU A 503 -17.96 -0.97 -22.13
N TYR A 504 -17.00 -1.66 -21.50
CA TYR A 504 -16.82 -1.66 -20.05
C TYR A 504 -15.43 -1.16 -19.60
N GLY A 505 -14.55 -0.85 -20.54
CA GLY A 505 -13.19 -0.39 -20.24
C GLY A 505 -12.31 -1.48 -19.62
N PHE A 506 -11.46 -1.08 -18.69
CA PHE A 506 -10.62 -1.95 -17.84
C PHE A 506 -11.34 -2.36 -16.55
N ALA A 507 -12.68 -2.32 -16.52
CA ALA A 507 -13.43 -2.78 -15.37
C ALA A 507 -13.15 -4.26 -15.11
N SER A 508 -12.90 -4.58 -13.87
CA SER A 508 -12.38 -5.88 -13.44
C SER A 508 -12.99 -6.27 -12.10
N TYR A 509 -13.37 -7.52 -11.94
CA TYR A 509 -14.13 -8.18 -10.89
C TYR A 509 -15.66 -7.99 -10.97
N PHE A 510 -16.22 -8.21 -12.17
CA PHE A 510 -17.66 -8.30 -12.33
C PHE A 510 -18.20 -9.61 -11.75
N GLY A 511 -19.00 -9.50 -10.70
CA GLY A 511 -19.74 -10.64 -10.16
C GLY A 511 -20.95 -11.02 -11.05
N LYS A 512 -21.42 -12.26 -10.90
CA LYS A 512 -22.55 -12.83 -11.67
C LYS A 512 -23.83 -11.98 -11.65
N GLN A 513 -24.04 -11.21 -10.58
CA GLN A 513 -25.21 -10.33 -10.42
C GLN A 513 -25.24 -9.15 -11.41
N TYR A 514 -24.14 -8.84 -12.07
CA TYR A 514 -24.11 -7.74 -13.06
C TYR A 514 -24.60 -8.16 -14.44
N GLY A 515 -24.68 -9.47 -14.72
CA GLY A 515 -25.18 -10.00 -16.00
C GLY A 515 -24.47 -9.42 -17.21
N ILE A 516 -23.13 -9.38 -17.18
CA ILE A 516 -22.31 -8.77 -18.22
C ILE A 516 -22.45 -9.54 -19.54
N VAL A 517 -22.65 -8.79 -20.64
CA VAL A 517 -22.64 -9.30 -22.01
C VAL A 517 -21.80 -8.37 -22.87
N TYR A 518 -20.81 -8.91 -23.54
CA TYR A 518 -19.97 -8.18 -24.51
C TYR A 518 -20.59 -8.29 -25.89
N HIS A 519 -21.22 -7.21 -26.37
CA HIS A 519 -21.98 -7.21 -27.62
C HIS A 519 -21.10 -6.99 -28.87
N SER A 520 -20.00 -6.27 -28.70
CA SER A 520 -19.15 -5.84 -29.83
C SER A 520 -17.65 -5.95 -29.52
N LEU A 521 -17.26 -6.94 -28.70
CA LEU A 521 -15.85 -7.17 -28.38
C LEU A 521 -15.07 -7.62 -29.60
N GLU A 522 -13.89 -7.04 -29.80
CA GLU A 522 -12.97 -7.38 -30.87
C GLU A 522 -11.52 -7.57 -30.35
N LEU A 523 -11.16 -8.81 -30.07
CA LEU A 523 -9.79 -9.18 -29.69
C LEU A 523 -9.06 -9.88 -30.84
N ASN A 524 -7.75 -9.68 -30.92
CA ASN A 524 -6.90 -10.40 -31.83
C ASN A 524 -6.44 -11.73 -31.21
N THR A 525 -7.18 -12.80 -31.49
CA THR A 525 -6.94 -14.15 -30.96
C THR A 525 -5.69 -14.81 -31.54
N GLU A 526 -5.28 -14.46 -32.76
CA GLU A 526 -4.01 -14.91 -33.34
C GLU A 526 -2.82 -14.39 -32.52
N ALA A 527 -2.86 -13.10 -32.15
CA ALA A 527 -1.83 -12.52 -31.27
C ALA A 527 -1.83 -13.15 -29.88
N MET A 528 -2.99 -13.59 -29.36
CA MET A 528 -3.08 -14.35 -28.12
C MET A 528 -2.46 -15.74 -28.27
N ALA A 529 -2.73 -16.44 -29.36
CA ALA A 529 -2.15 -17.76 -29.66
C ALA A 529 -0.61 -17.70 -29.77
N GLU A 530 -0.05 -16.64 -30.40
CA GLU A 530 1.40 -16.39 -30.41
C GLU A 530 2.02 -16.33 -29.00
N MET A 531 1.25 -15.91 -28.01
CA MET A 531 1.66 -15.87 -26.58
C MET A 531 1.33 -17.18 -25.84
N ASN A 532 0.94 -18.24 -26.54
CA ASN A 532 0.48 -19.52 -25.99
C ASN A 532 -0.75 -19.38 -25.08
N CYS A 533 -1.60 -18.36 -25.31
CA CYS A 533 -2.89 -18.23 -24.65
C CYS A 533 -3.88 -19.18 -25.33
N LYS A 534 -4.46 -20.09 -24.56
CA LYS A 534 -5.43 -21.06 -25.09
C LYS A 534 -6.84 -20.80 -24.60
N TYR A 535 -7.00 -20.08 -23.50
CA TYR A 535 -8.33 -19.83 -22.93
C TYR A 535 -8.50 -18.37 -22.47
N ILE A 536 -9.74 -17.90 -22.58
CA ILE A 536 -10.19 -16.65 -21.97
C ILE A 536 -11.17 -17.00 -20.85
N LEU A 537 -10.89 -16.50 -19.64
CA LEU A 537 -11.77 -16.55 -18.49
C LEU A 537 -12.59 -15.24 -18.47
N SER A 538 -13.82 -15.28 -18.97
CA SER A 538 -14.66 -14.09 -19.11
C SER A 538 -15.73 -14.03 -18.04
N ALA A 539 -15.92 -12.84 -17.42
CA ALA A 539 -17.02 -12.58 -16.50
C ALA A 539 -18.39 -12.45 -17.18
N GLY A 540 -18.42 -12.42 -18.50
CA GLY A 540 -19.64 -12.24 -19.28
C GLY A 540 -19.62 -13.01 -20.59
N GLU A 541 -20.81 -13.18 -21.16
CA GLU A 541 -20.98 -13.78 -22.48
C GLU A 541 -20.37 -12.87 -23.56
N ILE A 542 -19.65 -13.48 -24.52
CA ILE A 542 -19.07 -12.79 -25.67
C ILE A 542 -19.92 -13.12 -26.89
N GLN A 543 -20.73 -12.18 -27.36
CA GLN A 543 -21.64 -12.43 -28.51
C GLN A 543 -20.89 -12.52 -29.86
N THR A 544 -19.74 -11.89 -29.96
CA THR A 544 -18.87 -11.91 -31.14
C THR A 544 -17.82 -13.04 -31.11
N ALA A 545 -18.02 -14.06 -30.27
CA ALA A 545 -17.04 -15.12 -30.04
C ALA A 545 -16.64 -15.84 -31.34
N GLU A 546 -17.62 -16.25 -32.17
CA GLU A 546 -17.40 -16.94 -33.44
C GLU A 546 -16.57 -16.09 -34.43
N GLU A 547 -16.79 -14.77 -34.46
CA GLU A 547 -16.06 -13.83 -35.32
C GLU A 547 -14.56 -13.75 -34.98
N MET A 548 -14.22 -14.10 -33.73
CA MET A 548 -12.86 -14.12 -33.22
C MET A 548 -12.25 -15.52 -33.12
N ASN A 549 -12.88 -16.55 -33.69
CA ASN A 549 -12.46 -17.94 -33.55
C ASN A 549 -12.38 -18.37 -32.05
N LEU A 550 -13.37 -17.97 -31.25
CA LEU A 550 -13.51 -18.38 -29.87
C LEU A 550 -14.65 -19.40 -29.74
N CYS A 551 -14.36 -20.55 -29.16
CA CYS A 551 -15.34 -21.57 -28.82
C CYS A 551 -15.70 -21.50 -27.34
N LEU A 552 -16.98 -21.34 -27.00
CA LEU A 552 -17.44 -21.45 -25.63
C LEU A 552 -17.42 -22.93 -25.21
N GLU A 553 -16.50 -23.30 -24.32
CA GLU A 553 -16.38 -24.66 -23.81
C GLU A 553 -17.42 -24.96 -22.75
N ARG A 554 -17.47 -24.12 -21.72
CA ARG A 554 -18.38 -24.31 -20.57
C ARG A 554 -18.59 -23.01 -19.81
N ILE A 555 -19.73 -22.91 -19.14
CA ILE A 555 -20.04 -21.85 -18.16
C ILE A 555 -19.90 -22.47 -16.77
N PHE A 556 -19.06 -21.87 -15.94
CA PHE A 556 -18.84 -22.26 -14.56
C PHE A 556 -19.52 -21.26 -13.63
N GLU A 557 -20.36 -21.78 -12.74
CA GLU A 557 -21.07 -21.01 -11.76
C GLU A 557 -21.55 -21.92 -10.62
N GLU A 558 -21.16 -21.62 -9.41
CA GLU A 558 -21.68 -22.25 -8.20
C GLU A 558 -22.70 -21.31 -7.51
N GLU A 559 -23.56 -21.87 -6.63
CA GLU A 559 -24.57 -21.08 -5.93
C GLU A 559 -23.94 -19.95 -5.11
N ASP A 560 -22.87 -20.28 -4.36
CA ASP A 560 -22.15 -19.36 -3.47
C ASP A 560 -21.04 -18.58 -4.17
N SER A 561 -20.69 -18.90 -5.41
CA SER A 561 -19.67 -18.23 -6.20
C SER A 561 -20.03 -16.77 -6.48
N TYR A 562 -19.03 -15.88 -6.38
CA TYR A 562 -19.17 -14.47 -6.76
C TYR A 562 -19.18 -14.30 -8.26
N TYR A 563 -18.38 -15.08 -8.97
CA TYR A 563 -18.26 -15.02 -10.43
C TYR A 563 -19.19 -16.04 -11.10
N ARG A 564 -19.52 -15.73 -12.35
CA ARG A 564 -19.90 -16.67 -13.39
C ARG A 564 -18.80 -16.57 -14.42
N VAL A 565 -18.11 -17.66 -14.70
CA VAL A 565 -16.98 -17.67 -15.64
C VAL A 565 -17.37 -18.41 -16.91
N TYR A 566 -17.31 -17.69 -18.01
CA TYR A 566 -17.44 -18.25 -19.36
C TYR A 566 -16.03 -18.64 -19.83
N LEU A 567 -15.78 -19.92 -20.00
CA LEU A 567 -14.52 -20.45 -20.49
C LEU A 567 -14.56 -20.53 -22.01
N TYR A 568 -13.81 -19.65 -22.67
CA TYR A 568 -13.67 -19.67 -24.12
C TYR A 568 -12.30 -20.26 -24.49
N ARG A 569 -12.29 -21.23 -25.46
CA ARG A 569 -11.07 -21.74 -26.07
C ARG A 569 -10.77 -20.95 -27.32
N ILE A 570 -9.49 -20.64 -27.55
CA ILE A 570 -8.98 -20.04 -28.81
C ILE A 570 -8.70 -21.17 -29.79
N GLU A 571 -9.31 -21.13 -30.98
CA GLU A 571 -9.16 -22.12 -32.03
C GLU A 571 -7.91 -21.92 -32.89
#